data_3811ecfc00b69d98465b71365a7fb481
#
_entry.id   3811ecfc00b69d98465b71365a7fb481
#
_cell.length_a   1.000
_cell.length_b   1.000
_cell.length_c   1.000
_cell.angle_alpha   90.00
_cell.angle_beta   90.00
_cell.angle_gamma   90.00
#
_symmetry.space_group_name_H-M   'P 1'
#
loop_
_entity.id
_entity.type
_entity.pdbx_description
1 polymer ?
#
loop_
_entity_poly.entity_id
_entity_poly.type
_entity_poly.pdbx_seq_one_letter_code
_entity_poly.pdbx_strand_id
1 'polypeptide(L)'
;AAQAAHRVGALLVVDATSAAPYELLDIERLGADVLLVSANRWGGPQVAAMAFRDPSLFGRLRAVNPDRTLTGPERFELGEHQYAMLAGLIASIDHLAGLDESSVGTRRDRLEHSMFGLRHYQQRLLFYLLNSLASAPQVAIIGRAERRVPTVSFTMPGVPAAKAAKRLADNGVCALSNVPSRYFAGLGVPEYGGAVTVGLAPYSTPYDVDQLVRALASLG
;
A
#
# COMPACT_ATOMS: atom_id res chain seq x y z
N ALA A 1 4.75 13.40 13.58
CA ALA A 1 4.67 12.22 14.46
C ALA A 1 6.00 11.98 15.17
N ALA A 2 7.14 11.83 14.44
CA ALA A 2 8.46 11.47 15.00
C ALA A 2 8.88 12.39 16.16
N GLN A 3 8.93 13.70 15.93
CA GLN A 3 9.30 14.68 16.98
C GLN A 3 8.41 14.60 18.23
N ALA A 4 7.12 14.27 18.07
CA ALA A 4 6.21 14.15 19.20
C ALA A 4 6.49 12.88 20.01
N ALA A 5 6.75 11.76 19.34
CA ALA A 5 7.13 10.51 20.00
C ALA A 5 8.47 10.64 20.74
N HIS A 6 9.49 11.14 20.05
CA HIS A 6 10.84 11.24 20.62
C HIS A 6 10.94 12.22 21.78
N ARG A 7 10.12 13.29 21.81
CA ARG A 7 10.08 14.22 22.97
C ARG A 7 9.68 13.56 24.29
N VAL A 8 8.94 12.46 24.22
CA VAL A 8 8.50 11.72 25.41
C VAL A 8 9.25 10.38 25.57
N GLY A 9 10.33 10.18 24.81
CA GLY A 9 11.13 8.95 24.83
C GLY A 9 10.45 7.73 24.23
N ALA A 10 9.34 7.93 23.48
CA ALA A 10 8.65 6.84 22.77
C ALA A 10 9.29 6.55 21.42
N LEU A 11 9.25 5.28 21.00
CA LEU A 11 9.66 4.85 19.66
C LEU A 11 8.55 5.14 18.65
N LEU A 12 8.92 5.54 17.43
CA LEU A 12 8.02 5.62 16.30
C LEU A 12 8.14 4.35 15.45
N VAL A 13 7.10 3.53 15.45
CA VAL A 13 6.95 2.39 14.55
C VAL A 13 6.03 2.78 13.41
N VAL A 14 6.49 2.64 12.18
CA VAL A 14 5.70 2.96 10.98
C VAL A 14 5.37 1.68 10.22
N ASP A 15 4.10 1.32 10.16
CA ASP A 15 3.61 0.33 9.22
C ASP A 15 3.40 0.99 7.86
N ALA A 16 4.34 0.74 6.94
CA ALA A 16 4.32 1.28 5.60
C ALA A 16 3.88 0.26 4.53
N THR A 17 3.27 -0.85 4.95
CA THR A 17 2.85 -1.93 4.04
C THR A 17 1.93 -1.44 2.92
N SER A 18 1.05 -0.48 3.21
CA SER A 18 0.14 0.09 2.21
C SER A 18 0.72 1.26 1.42
N ALA A 19 1.81 1.87 1.89
CA ALA A 19 2.47 2.98 1.20
C ALA A 19 3.60 2.50 0.27
N ALA A 20 4.28 1.42 0.63
CA ALA A 20 5.43 0.87 -0.08
C ALA A 20 5.24 0.65 -1.60
N PRO A 21 4.05 0.26 -2.11
CA PRO A 21 3.82 0.14 -3.54
C PRO A 21 3.86 1.46 -4.31
N TYR A 22 3.71 2.59 -3.63
CA TYR A 22 3.44 3.89 -4.24
C TYR A 22 4.45 4.97 -3.87
N GLU A 23 5.13 4.79 -2.74
CA GLU A 23 6.05 5.78 -2.19
C GLU A 23 7.41 5.16 -1.92
N LEU A 24 8.47 5.85 -2.34
CA LEU A 24 9.81 5.47 -1.96
C LEU A 24 10.00 5.73 -0.46
N LEU A 25 10.22 4.67 0.27
CA LEU A 25 10.39 4.72 1.72
C LEU A 25 11.84 5.01 2.09
N ASP A 26 12.00 5.85 3.11
CA ASP A 26 13.28 6.21 3.70
C ASP A 26 13.07 6.35 5.22
N ILE A 27 13.65 5.44 5.99
CA ILE A 27 13.47 5.38 7.43
C ILE A 27 14.01 6.63 8.15
N GLU A 28 15.12 7.20 7.64
CA GLU A 28 15.73 8.41 8.20
C GLU A 28 14.83 9.63 7.96
N ARG A 29 14.35 9.82 6.74
CA ARG A 29 13.44 10.92 6.38
C ARG A 29 12.10 10.83 7.11
N LEU A 30 11.61 9.63 7.39
CA LEU A 30 10.41 9.42 8.19
C LEU A 30 10.64 9.71 9.68
N GLY A 31 11.91 9.65 10.13
CA GLY A 31 12.27 9.69 11.53
C GLY A 31 11.73 8.47 12.29
N ALA A 32 11.48 7.37 11.59
CA ALA A 32 10.99 6.15 12.21
C ALA A 32 12.12 5.39 12.89
N ASP A 33 11.83 4.77 14.01
CA ASP A 33 12.77 3.88 14.69
C ASP A 33 12.67 2.45 14.15
N VAL A 34 11.43 2.07 13.73
CA VAL A 34 11.14 0.79 13.08
C VAL A 34 10.20 1.03 11.90
N LEU A 35 10.49 0.40 10.78
CA LEU A 35 9.70 0.46 9.55
C LEU A 35 9.29 -0.95 9.14
N LEU A 36 7.99 -1.14 8.88
CA LEU A 36 7.42 -2.42 8.45
C LEU A 36 6.96 -2.32 7.01
N VAL A 37 7.29 -3.34 6.21
CA VAL A 37 6.86 -3.46 4.82
C VAL A 37 6.51 -4.91 4.48
N SER A 38 5.74 -5.13 3.42
CA SER A 38 5.42 -6.46 2.94
C SER A 38 5.47 -6.52 1.41
N ALA A 39 6.31 -7.40 0.88
CA ALA A 39 6.61 -7.48 -0.54
C ALA A 39 5.40 -7.82 -1.41
N ASN A 40 4.45 -8.61 -0.91
CA ASN A 40 3.24 -8.94 -1.64
C ASN A 40 2.39 -7.72 -2.01
N ARG A 41 2.63 -6.56 -1.38
CA ARG A 41 1.91 -5.31 -1.69
C ARG A 41 2.36 -4.66 -2.98
N TRP A 42 3.59 -4.91 -3.42
CA TRP A 42 4.13 -4.39 -4.69
C TRP A 42 4.42 -5.48 -5.73
N GLY A 43 3.76 -6.64 -5.60
CA GLY A 43 3.92 -7.75 -6.55
C GLY A 43 5.06 -8.71 -6.24
N GLY A 44 5.72 -8.56 -5.10
CA GLY A 44 6.71 -9.52 -4.59
C GLY A 44 6.07 -10.72 -3.88
N PRO A 45 6.88 -11.64 -3.35
CA PRO A 45 6.40 -12.81 -2.62
C PRO A 45 5.81 -12.45 -1.25
N GLN A 46 5.23 -13.43 -0.57
CA GLN A 46 4.70 -13.25 0.79
C GLN A 46 5.82 -13.19 1.83
N VAL A 47 6.61 -12.14 1.76
CA VAL A 47 7.68 -11.81 2.69
C VAL A 47 7.43 -10.42 3.27
N ALA A 48 7.47 -10.32 4.58
CA ALA A 48 7.48 -9.05 5.29
C ALA A 48 8.89 -8.76 5.80
N ALA A 49 9.23 -7.48 5.89
CA ALA A 49 10.50 -7.03 6.46
C ALA A 49 10.24 -5.97 7.53
N MET A 50 11.04 -6.03 8.57
CA MET A 50 11.09 -5.04 9.64
C MET A 50 12.50 -4.44 9.66
N ALA A 51 12.62 -3.18 9.29
CA ALA A 51 13.86 -2.44 9.32
C ALA A 51 13.96 -1.63 10.63
N PHE A 52 15.10 -1.69 11.26
CA PHE A 52 15.44 -0.91 12.44
C PHE A 52 16.45 0.16 12.08
N ARG A 53 16.17 1.41 12.46
CA ARG A 53 17.10 2.52 12.22
C ARG A 53 18.38 2.39 13.04
N ASP A 54 18.25 1.93 14.29
CA ASP A 54 19.37 1.75 15.22
C ASP A 54 19.43 0.28 15.71
N PRO A 55 20.52 -0.45 15.40
CA PRO A 55 20.70 -1.82 15.87
C PRO A 55 20.69 -1.98 17.39
N SER A 56 20.96 -0.93 18.16
CA SER A 56 20.89 -0.97 19.64
C SER A 56 19.49 -1.32 20.16
N LEU A 57 18.45 -1.12 19.33
CA LEU A 57 17.08 -1.49 19.64
C LEU A 57 16.90 -3.01 19.82
N PHE A 58 17.73 -3.84 19.18
CA PHE A 58 17.63 -5.29 19.32
C PHE A 58 17.76 -5.74 20.77
N GLY A 59 18.68 -5.13 21.54
CA GLY A 59 18.86 -5.44 22.96
C GLY A 59 17.79 -4.83 23.87
N ARG A 60 17.15 -3.75 23.47
CA ARG A 60 16.17 -3.00 24.27
C ARG A 60 14.74 -3.55 24.15
N LEU A 61 14.41 -4.17 23.03
CA LEU A 61 13.08 -4.70 22.75
C LEU A 61 12.97 -6.16 23.21
N ARG A 62 11.76 -6.57 23.58
CA ARG A 62 11.49 -7.94 23.98
C ARG A 62 11.61 -8.86 22.76
N ALA A 63 12.49 -9.86 22.85
CA ALA A 63 12.63 -10.90 21.84
C ALA A 63 11.34 -11.71 21.68
N VAL A 64 11.01 -12.08 20.44
CA VAL A 64 9.93 -13.01 20.11
C VAL A 64 10.46 -14.44 20.05
N ASN A 65 11.71 -14.61 19.55
CA ASN A 65 12.37 -15.90 19.50
C ASN A 65 12.61 -16.46 20.92
N PRO A 66 12.30 -17.74 21.18
CA PRO A 66 12.53 -18.36 22.47
C PRO A 66 14.03 -18.54 22.81
N ASP A 67 14.91 -18.59 21.82
CA ASP A 67 16.35 -18.66 22.02
C ASP A 67 16.88 -17.32 22.59
N ARG A 68 17.32 -17.37 23.83
CA ARG A 68 17.82 -16.20 24.57
C ARG A 68 19.28 -15.86 24.27
N THR A 69 19.97 -16.67 23.50
CA THR A 69 21.38 -16.45 23.13
C THR A 69 21.50 -15.50 21.94
N LEU A 70 20.42 -15.32 21.15
CA LEU A 70 20.37 -14.46 20.01
C LEU A 70 20.48 -12.97 20.41
N THR A 71 21.26 -12.20 19.68
CA THR A 71 21.54 -10.79 19.99
C THR A 71 21.16 -9.82 18.86
N GLY A 72 21.03 -10.31 17.63
CA GLY A 72 20.73 -9.54 16.44
C GLY A 72 19.25 -9.54 16.03
N PRO A 73 18.95 -9.30 14.75
CA PRO A 73 17.57 -9.25 14.23
C PRO A 73 16.84 -10.60 14.35
N GLU A 74 17.54 -11.71 14.37
CA GLU A 74 17.02 -13.07 14.58
C GLU A 74 16.22 -13.20 15.88
N ARG A 75 16.38 -12.29 16.82
CA ARG A 75 15.53 -12.21 18.03
C ARG A 75 14.05 -12.00 17.72
N PHE A 76 13.75 -11.44 16.55
CA PHE A 76 12.39 -11.10 16.09
C PHE A 76 11.87 -12.06 15.02
N GLU A 77 12.64 -13.10 14.70
CA GLU A 77 12.32 -14.07 13.66
C GLU A 77 11.92 -15.41 14.29
N LEU A 78 10.91 -16.04 13.68
CA LEU A 78 10.43 -17.35 14.07
C LEU A 78 10.56 -18.31 12.88
N GLY A 79 11.36 -19.37 13.06
CA GLY A 79 11.59 -20.40 12.05
C GLY A 79 12.69 -20.04 11.05
N GLU A 80 12.78 -20.84 10.01
CA GLU A 80 13.82 -20.72 8.98
C GLU A 80 13.37 -19.85 7.80
N HIS A 81 14.30 -19.14 7.20
CA HIS A 81 14.05 -18.36 6.01
C HIS A 81 13.85 -19.23 4.78
N GLN A 82 12.83 -18.92 3.99
CA GLN A 82 12.63 -19.52 2.68
C GLN A 82 13.45 -18.76 1.64
N TYR A 83 14.64 -19.24 1.31
CA TYR A 83 15.60 -18.58 0.41
C TYR A 83 15.01 -18.24 -0.96
N ALA A 84 14.13 -19.08 -1.50
CA ALA A 84 13.43 -18.81 -2.76
C ALA A 84 12.57 -17.53 -2.65
N MET A 85 11.91 -17.32 -1.52
CA MET A 85 11.13 -16.10 -1.28
C MET A 85 12.03 -14.88 -1.14
N LEU A 86 13.20 -15.00 -0.50
CA LEU A 86 14.16 -13.90 -0.41
C LEU A 86 14.73 -13.53 -1.78
N ALA A 87 15.01 -14.49 -2.64
CA ALA A 87 15.41 -14.24 -4.02
C ALA A 87 14.29 -13.53 -4.80
N GLY A 88 13.04 -13.95 -4.63
CA GLY A 88 11.87 -13.30 -5.23
C GLY A 88 11.67 -11.87 -4.71
N LEU A 89 11.94 -11.60 -3.43
CA LEU A 89 11.92 -10.26 -2.86
C LEU A 89 12.94 -9.35 -3.58
N ILE A 90 14.18 -9.81 -3.73
CA ILE A 90 15.23 -9.06 -4.44
C ILE A 90 14.79 -8.77 -5.88
N ALA A 91 14.32 -9.78 -6.60
CA ALA A 91 13.85 -9.65 -7.98
C ALA A 91 12.70 -8.64 -8.11
N SER A 92 11.77 -8.61 -7.14
CA SER A 92 10.66 -7.63 -7.14
C SER A 92 11.15 -6.19 -6.96
N ILE A 93 12.18 -5.98 -6.14
CA ILE A 93 12.80 -4.65 -5.97
C ILE A 93 13.55 -4.25 -7.23
N ASP A 94 14.29 -5.18 -7.85
CA ASP A 94 15.00 -4.94 -9.11
C ASP A 94 14.03 -4.63 -10.26
N HIS A 95 12.87 -5.28 -10.29
CA HIS A 95 11.80 -4.97 -11.23
C HIS A 95 11.30 -3.52 -11.06
N LEU A 96 11.01 -3.10 -9.82
CA LEU A 96 10.61 -1.71 -9.56
C LEU A 96 11.70 -0.70 -9.92
N ALA A 97 12.97 -1.03 -9.65
CA ALA A 97 14.11 -0.19 -10.03
C ALA A 97 14.33 -0.11 -11.56
N GLY A 98 13.82 -1.07 -12.31
CA GLY A 98 13.91 -1.15 -13.77
C GLY A 98 12.65 -0.69 -14.51
N LEU A 99 11.63 -0.13 -13.83
CA LEU A 99 10.42 0.37 -14.51
C LEU A 99 10.72 1.50 -15.50
N ASP A 100 11.75 2.28 -15.23
CA ASP A 100 12.30 3.24 -16.19
C ASP A 100 13.63 2.71 -16.71
N GLU A 101 13.66 2.29 -17.97
CA GLU A 101 14.84 1.73 -18.63
C GLU A 101 15.99 2.73 -18.77
N SER A 102 15.70 4.03 -18.70
CA SER A 102 16.72 5.10 -18.75
C SER A 102 17.42 5.30 -17.41
N SER A 103 16.95 4.69 -16.33
CA SER A 103 17.54 4.83 -14.99
C SER A 103 18.92 4.19 -14.90
N VAL A 104 19.88 4.92 -14.35
CA VAL A 104 21.29 4.49 -14.21
C VAL A 104 21.76 4.65 -12.77
N GLY A 105 22.88 4.02 -12.43
CA GLY A 105 23.49 4.10 -11.11
C GLY A 105 23.26 2.87 -10.25
N THR A 106 23.32 3.05 -8.94
CA THR A 106 23.05 1.98 -7.95
C THR A 106 21.60 1.52 -8.01
N ARG A 107 21.29 0.38 -7.38
CA ARG A 107 19.89 -0.06 -7.24
C ARG A 107 19.02 1.04 -6.60
N ARG A 108 19.53 1.74 -5.60
CA ARG A 108 18.81 2.83 -4.92
C ARG A 108 18.54 3.98 -5.87
N ASP A 109 19.55 4.44 -6.63
CA ASP A 109 19.38 5.54 -7.59
C ASP A 109 18.34 5.19 -8.67
N ARG A 110 18.38 3.98 -9.21
CA ARG A 110 17.41 3.49 -10.19
C ARG A 110 16.00 3.41 -9.59
N LEU A 111 15.88 2.93 -8.35
CA LEU A 111 14.59 2.86 -7.66
C LEU A 111 14.02 4.26 -7.43
N GLU A 112 14.83 5.23 -7.03
CA GLU A 112 14.41 6.64 -6.85
C GLU A 112 13.88 7.22 -8.15
N HIS A 113 14.59 7.00 -9.25
CA HIS A 113 14.19 7.50 -10.57
C HIS A 113 12.87 6.87 -11.04
N SER A 114 12.79 5.54 -11.02
CA SER A 114 11.60 4.80 -11.46
C SER A 114 10.37 5.11 -10.61
N MET A 115 10.51 5.16 -9.29
CA MET A 115 9.39 5.47 -8.39
C MET A 115 8.93 6.93 -8.51
N PHE A 116 9.84 7.86 -8.83
CA PHE A 116 9.48 9.24 -9.12
C PHE A 116 8.60 9.32 -10.38
N GLY A 117 9.02 8.70 -11.47
CA GLY A 117 8.25 8.64 -12.72
C GLY A 117 6.88 7.95 -12.54
N LEU A 118 6.88 6.79 -11.86
CA LEU A 118 5.66 6.06 -11.53
C LEU A 118 4.67 6.91 -10.72
N ARG A 119 5.14 7.60 -9.70
CA ARG A 119 4.32 8.48 -8.88
C ARG A 119 3.63 9.56 -9.71
N HIS A 120 4.38 10.23 -10.59
CA HIS A 120 3.81 11.26 -11.47
C HIS A 120 2.76 10.68 -12.43
N TYR A 121 3.01 9.52 -12.99
CA TYR A 121 2.05 8.81 -13.83
C TYR A 121 0.77 8.46 -13.07
N GLN A 122 0.91 7.83 -11.92
CA GLN A 122 -0.22 7.39 -11.09
C GLN A 122 -1.01 8.56 -10.51
N GLN A 123 -0.38 9.71 -10.21
CA GLN A 123 -1.11 10.89 -9.76
C GLN A 123 -2.03 11.46 -10.85
N ARG A 124 -1.58 11.49 -12.11
CA ARG A 124 -2.43 11.91 -13.24
C ARG A 124 -3.61 10.95 -13.43
N LEU A 125 -3.32 9.65 -13.37
CA LEU A 125 -4.35 8.63 -13.51
C LEU A 125 -5.34 8.64 -12.34
N LEU A 126 -4.87 8.88 -11.12
CA LEU A 126 -5.70 9.05 -9.93
C LEU A 126 -6.63 10.26 -10.07
N PHE A 127 -6.13 11.38 -10.57
CA PHE A 127 -6.95 12.57 -10.84
C PHE A 127 -8.07 12.25 -11.84
N TYR A 128 -7.74 11.52 -12.91
CA TYR A 128 -8.72 11.04 -13.88
C TYR A 128 -9.78 10.13 -13.24
N LEU A 129 -9.34 9.16 -12.45
CA LEU A 129 -10.22 8.24 -11.70
C LEU A 129 -11.17 9.00 -10.75
N LEU A 130 -10.65 9.94 -9.97
CA LEU A 130 -11.44 10.70 -9.01
C LEU A 130 -12.50 11.56 -9.71
N ASN A 131 -12.16 12.23 -10.80
CA ASN A 131 -13.11 13.03 -11.57
C ASN A 131 -14.18 12.14 -12.22
N SER A 132 -13.79 11.01 -12.77
CA SER A 132 -14.73 10.06 -13.39
C SER A 132 -15.71 9.49 -12.36
N LEU A 133 -15.24 9.12 -11.16
CA LEU A 133 -16.10 8.67 -10.08
C LEU A 133 -16.99 9.78 -9.51
N ALA A 134 -16.46 11.01 -9.39
CA ALA A 134 -17.24 12.15 -8.90
C ALA A 134 -18.37 12.56 -9.88
N SER A 135 -18.21 12.24 -11.17
CA SER A 135 -19.24 12.48 -12.20
C SER A 135 -20.34 11.41 -12.21
N ALA A 136 -20.18 10.32 -11.46
CA ALA A 136 -21.16 9.24 -11.36
C ALA A 136 -22.09 9.48 -10.16
N PRO A 137 -23.37 9.85 -10.36
CA PRO A 137 -24.26 10.30 -9.28
C PRO A 137 -24.56 9.22 -8.23
N GLN A 138 -24.41 7.95 -8.62
CA GLN A 138 -24.60 6.81 -7.73
C GLN A 138 -23.37 6.48 -6.87
N VAL A 139 -22.24 7.19 -7.03
CA VAL A 139 -20.99 6.92 -6.34
C VAL A 139 -20.70 7.99 -5.30
N ALA A 140 -20.43 7.60 -4.06
CA ALA A 140 -19.99 8.49 -3.00
C ALA A 140 -18.56 8.12 -2.56
N ILE A 141 -17.58 8.96 -2.92
CA ILE A 141 -16.17 8.75 -2.58
C ILE A 141 -15.96 8.95 -1.08
N ILE A 142 -15.27 8.00 -0.45
CA ILE A 142 -14.91 8.05 0.97
C ILE A 142 -13.56 8.75 1.14
N GLY A 143 -13.54 9.75 2.03
CA GLY A 143 -12.33 10.51 2.35
C GLY A 143 -12.01 11.62 1.35
N ARG A 144 -11.49 12.72 1.90
CA ARG A 144 -11.18 13.97 1.16
C ARG A 144 -9.71 14.38 1.32
N ALA A 145 -8.80 13.43 1.58
CA ALA A 145 -7.40 13.75 1.74
C ALA A 145 -6.83 14.31 0.44
N GLU A 146 -6.19 15.47 0.50
CA GLU A 146 -5.52 16.11 -0.64
C GLU A 146 -4.31 15.28 -1.09
N ARG A 147 -3.56 14.74 -0.12
CA ARG A 147 -2.41 13.87 -0.37
C ARG A 147 -2.82 12.43 -0.08
N ARG A 148 -2.85 11.61 -1.11
CA ARG A 148 -3.21 10.19 -1.02
C ARG A 148 -2.37 9.35 -1.95
N VAL A 149 -2.24 8.08 -1.60
CA VAL A 149 -1.77 7.05 -2.52
C VAL A 149 -2.88 6.75 -3.56
N PRO A 150 -2.55 6.18 -4.71
CA PRO A 150 -3.53 5.94 -5.79
C PRO A 150 -4.50 4.79 -5.47
N THR A 151 -5.17 4.92 -4.33
CA THR A 151 -6.23 4.02 -3.85
C THR A 151 -7.47 4.85 -3.52
N VAL A 152 -8.63 4.40 -3.97
CA VAL A 152 -9.92 5.08 -3.76
C VAL A 152 -10.92 4.10 -3.18
N SER A 153 -11.60 4.51 -2.11
CA SER A 153 -12.75 3.79 -1.57
C SER A 153 -14.01 4.60 -1.78
N PHE A 154 -15.10 3.92 -2.12
CA PHE A 154 -16.39 4.55 -2.36
C PHE A 154 -17.54 3.65 -1.94
N THR A 155 -18.70 4.24 -1.70
CA THR A 155 -19.97 3.53 -1.50
C THR A 155 -20.91 3.82 -2.67
N MET A 156 -21.89 2.95 -2.87
CA MET A 156 -23.00 3.15 -3.80
C MET A 156 -24.30 2.98 -3.01
N PRO A 157 -24.99 4.09 -2.65
CA PRO A 157 -26.25 3.99 -1.92
C PRO A 157 -27.25 3.06 -2.60
N GLY A 158 -27.79 2.10 -1.86
CA GLY A 158 -28.71 1.10 -2.40
C GLY A 158 -28.05 -0.10 -3.09
N VAL A 159 -26.73 -0.10 -3.29
CA VAL A 159 -25.99 -1.22 -3.89
C VAL A 159 -24.97 -1.76 -2.90
N PRO A 160 -25.13 -2.98 -2.37
CA PRO A 160 -24.12 -3.58 -1.48
C PRO A 160 -22.74 -3.68 -2.16
N ALA A 161 -21.69 -3.36 -1.40
CA ALA A 161 -20.31 -3.36 -1.93
C ALA A 161 -19.91 -4.70 -2.55
N ALA A 162 -20.37 -5.83 -2.01
CA ALA A 162 -20.11 -7.15 -2.59
C ALA A 162 -20.74 -7.31 -3.98
N LYS A 163 -21.95 -6.76 -4.21
CA LYS A 163 -22.61 -6.77 -5.52
C LYS A 163 -21.84 -5.91 -6.53
N ALA A 164 -21.41 -4.72 -6.10
CA ALA A 164 -20.61 -3.83 -6.94
C ALA A 164 -19.25 -4.45 -7.30
N ALA A 165 -18.54 -5.02 -6.31
CA ALA A 165 -17.26 -5.70 -6.56
C ALA A 165 -17.41 -6.91 -7.49
N LYS A 166 -18.49 -7.70 -7.32
CA LYS A 166 -18.80 -8.80 -8.25
C LYS A 166 -19.01 -8.30 -9.68
N ARG A 167 -19.80 -7.24 -9.85
CA ARG A 167 -20.04 -6.65 -11.18
C ARG A 167 -18.74 -6.14 -11.81
N LEU A 168 -17.86 -5.53 -11.03
CA LEU A 168 -16.55 -5.11 -11.49
C LEU A 168 -15.71 -6.32 -11.95
N ALA A 169 -15.67 -7.38 -11.14
CA ALA A 169 -14.96 -8.61 -11.49
C ALA A 169 -15.50 -9.26 -12.78
N ASP A 170 -16.83 -9.31 -12.95
CA ASP A 170 -17.49 -9.82 -14.16
C ASP A 170 -17.11 -9.00 -15.42
N ASN A 171 -16.61 -7.78 -15.23
CA ASN A 171 -16.10 -6.88 -16.29
C ASN A 171 -14.56 -6.77 -16.29
N GLY A 172 -13.85 -7.69 -15.66
CA GLY A 172 -12.39 -7.74 -15.66
C GLY A 172 -11.70 -6.70 -14.77
N VAL A 173 -12.44 -6.01 -13.88
CA VAL A 173 -11.90 -5.03 -12.95
C VAL A 173 -11.78 -5.62 -11.55
N CYS A 174 -10.54 -5.73 -11.04
CA CYS A 174 -10.30 -6.20 -9.68
C CYS A 174 -10.60 -5.09 -8.66
N ALA A 175 -11.51 -5.37 -7.73
CA ALA A 175 -11.87 -4.47 -6.65
C ALA A 175 -12.06 -5.27 -5.35
N LEU A 176 -11.75 -4.63 -4.23
CA LEU A 176 -12.01 -5.21 -2.90
C LEU A 176 -13.33 -4.69 -2.36
N SER A 177 -14.14 -5.56 -1.78
CA SER A 177 -15.33 -5.18 -1.03
C SER A 177 -15.10 -5.38 0.46
N ASN A 178 -15.63 -4.47 1.27
CA ASN A 178 -15.68 -4.60 2.72
C ASN A 178 -14.32 -4.85 3.39
N VAL A 179 -13.30 -4.10 2.96
CA VAL A 179 -12.00 -4.11 3.64
C VAL A 179 -12.21 -3.73 5.12
N PRO A 180 -11.84 -4.59 6.08
CA PRO A 180 -12.00 -4.28 7.49
C PRO A 180 -11.25 -3.00 7.87
N SER A 181 -11.97 -2.02 8.43
CA SER A 181 -11.37 -0.75 8.83
C SER A 181 -12.16 -0.12 9.97
N ARG A 182 -11.48 0.23 11.05
CA ARG A 182 -12.08 1.02 12.14
C ARG A 182 -12.55 2.38 11.64
N TYR A 183 -11.85 2.96 10.66
CA TYR A 183 -12.23 4.25 10.06
C TYR A 183 -13.55 4.13 9.30
N PHE A 184 -13.76 3.06 8.55
CA PHE A 184 -15.00 2.82 7.84
C PHE A 184 -16.18 2.63 8.79
N ALA A 185 -15.97 1.94 9.91
CA ALA A 185 -16.99 1.81 10.95
C ALA A 185 -17.35 3.18 11.55
N GLY A 186 -16.34 3.99 11.89
CA GLY A 186 -16.52 5.35 12.42
C GLY A 186 -17.18 6.35 11.46
N LEU A 187 -17.13 6.07 10.15
CA LEU A 187 -17.77 6.87 9.10
C LEU A 187 -19.15 6.36 8.69
N GLY A 188 -19.70 5.33 9.38
CA GLY A 188 -21.00 4.75 9.06
C GLY A 188 -21.04 3.96 7.74
N VAL A 189 -19.88 3.62 7.16
CA VAL A 189 -19.80 2.91 5.87
C VAL A 189 -20.60 1.60 5.84
N PRO A 190 -20.68 0.80 6.93
CA PRO A 190 -21.51 -0.41 6.96
C PRO A 190 -23.00 -0.14 6.71
N GLU A 191 -23.50 1.02 7.11
CA GLU A 191 -24.91 1.41 6.95
C GLU A 191 -25.27 1.64 5.47
N TYR A 192 -24.28 1.94 4.63
CA TYR A 192 -24.42 2.09 3.18
C TYR A 192 -24.13 0.80 2.40
N GLY A 193 -24.13 -0.35 3.08
CA GLY A 193 -23.85 -1.65 2.44
C GLY A 193 -22.37 -1.95 2.21
N GLY A 194 -21.49 -1.22 2.89
CA GLY A 194 -20.05 -1.38 2.82
C GLY A 194 -19.37 -0.49 1.76
N ALA A 195 -18.05 -0.63 1.62
CA ALA A 195 -17.24 0.10 0.65
C ALA A 195 -16.61 -0.81 -0.39
N VAL A 196 -16.51 -0.32 -1.62
CA VAL A 196 -15.63 -0.85 -2.66
C VAL A 196 -14.33 -0.07 -2.64
N THR A 197 -13.20 -0.77 -2.70
CA THR A 197 -11.87 -0.18 -2.77
C THR A 197 -11.16 -0.63 -4.04
N VAL A 198 -10.66 0.33 -4.79
CA VAL A 198 -9.86 0.14 -6.01
C VAL A 198 -8.50 0.81 -5.86
N GLY A 199 -7.49 0.26 -6.49
CA GLY A 199 -6.13 0.80 -6.50
C GLY A 199 -5.53 0.75 -7.90
N LEU A 200 -4.66 1.71 -8.21
CA LEU A 200 -3.95 1.76 -9.48
C LEU A 200 -2.61 1.03 -9.34
N ALA A 201 -2.39 0.06 -10.19
CA ALA A 201 -1.11 -0.64 -10.32
C ALA A 201 -0.16 0.16 -11.24
N PRO A 202 1.14 -0.17 -11.26
CA PRO A 202 2.10 0.46 -12.18
C PRO A 202 1.71 0.37 -13.66
N TYR A 203 0.97 -0.68 -14.01
CA TYR A 203 0.49 -0.97 -15.37
C TYR A 203 -0.96 -0.52 -15.65
N SER A 204 -1.64 0.11 -14.70
CA SER A 204 -2.99 0.63 -14.91
C SER A 204 -3.00 1.77 -15.93
N THR A 205 -4.05 1.83 -16.74
CA THR A 205 -4.22 2.77 -17.86
C THR A 205 -5.52 3.57 -17.73
N PRO A 206 -5.70 4.65 -18.50
CA PRO A 206 -7.00 5.32 -18.58
C PRO A 206 -8.14 4.40 -19.04
N TYR A 207 -7.85 3.42 -19.86
CA TYR A 207 -8.84 2.42 -20.30
C TYR A 207 -9.41 1.62 -19.12
N ASP A 208 -8.58 1.25 -18.14
CA ASP A 208 -9.02 0.54 -16.93
C ASP A 208 -9.97 1.40 -16.09
N VAL A 209 -9.69 2.70 -16.01
CA VAL A 209 -10.59 3.66 -15.36
C VAL A 209 -11.94 3.74 -16.08
N ASP A 210 -11.93 3.84 -17.42
CA ASP A 210 -13.15 3.87 -18.22
C ASP A 210 -13.97 2.59 -18.06
N GLN A 211 -13.28 1.43 -18.02
CA GLN A 211 -13.92 0.14 -17.82
C GLN A 211 -14.59 0.03 -16.45
N LEU A 212 -13.92 0.51 -15.40
CA LEU A 212 -14.50 0.60 -14.05
C LEU A 212 -15.78 1.45 -14.06
N VAL A 213 -15.73 2.65 -14.63
CA VAL A 213 -16.87 3.56 -14.65
C VAL A 213 -18.05 2.99 -15.45
N ARG A 214 -17.78 2.38 -16.61
CA ARG A 214 -18.82 1.70 -17.42
C ARG A 214 -19.48 0.54 -16.63
N ALA A 215 -18.68 -0.25 -15.92
CA ALA A 215 -19.21 -1.35 -15.12
C ALA A 215 -20.10 -0.85 -13.97
N LEU A 216 -19.71 0.24 -13.30
CA LEU A 216 -20.51 0.85 -12.24
C LEU A 216 -21.80 1.49 -12.76
N ALA A 217 -21.77 2.14 -13.94
CA ALA A 217 -22.94 2.75 -14.55
C ALA A 217 -24.07 1.74 -14.83
N SER A 218 -23.75 0.47 -15.00
CA SER A 218 -24.73 -0.59 -15.21
C SER A 218 -25.42 -1.11 -13.94
N LEU A 219 -25.09 -0.54 -12.78
CA LEU A 219 -25.66 -0.91 -11.47
C LEU A 219 -26.65 0.12 -10.91
N GLY A 220 -26.75 1.27 -11.59
CA GLY A 220 -27.65 2.36 -11.24
C GLY A 220 -29.02 2.26 -11.90
#